data_073b02c472bcafff4bcabbe2ca8b0f69
#
_entry.id   073b02c472bcafff4bcabbe2ca8b0f69
#
_cell.length_a   1.000
_cell.length_b   1.000
_cell.length_c   1.000
_cell.angle_alpha   90.00
_cell.angle_beta   90.00
_cell.angle_gamma   90.00
#
_symmetry.space_group_name_H-M   'P 1'
#
loop_
_entity.id
_entity.type
_entity.pdbx_description
1 polymer ?
#
loop_
_entity_poly.entity_id
_entity_poly.type
_entity_poly.pdbx_seq_one_letter_code
_entity_poly.pdbx_strand_id
1 'polypeptide(L)'
;GLGLGGEWSGAVLLATENAPEGKRAWYGMFPQLGAPIGFILATGSFLLLNAFMTEQDFMAWGWRIPFVSSAILVLMGLYIRLKLHETPAFQKVLDKQKEVNIPVKVVFTKHFPMLILGTIAAICTFVVFYLTTVFALNWGTTKLGYERGAFLELQLIATLCFAAFIPVSAILAEKFGRKTTSIAVCV
;
A
#
# COMPACT_ATOMS: atom_id res chain seq x y z
N GLY A 1 1.28 -12.84 2.87
CA GLY A 1 0.72 -12.96 1.53
C GLY A 1 -0.80 -12.87 1.52
N LEU A 2 -1.56 -13.95 1.77
CA LEU A 2 -3.03 -13.98 1.67
C LEU A 2 -3.72 -12.97 2.62
N GLY A 3 -3.27 -12.87 3.86
CA GLY A 3 -3.81 -11.90 4.82
C GLY A 3 -3.67 -10.47 4.34
N LEU A 4 -2.48 -10.08 3.87
CA LEU A 4 -2.22 -8.74 3.35
C LEU A 4 -3.08 -8.40 2.11
N GLY A 5 -3.25 -9.37 1.18
CA GLY A 5 -4.07 -9.17 -0.01
C GLY A 5 -5.54 -8.89 0.32
N GLY A 6 -6.12 -9.63 1.27
CA GLY A 6 -7.50 -9.40 1.73
C GLY A 6 -7.65 -8.10 2.51
N GLU A 7 -6.66 -7.75 3.33
CA GLU A 7 -6.70 -6.55 4.15
C GLU A 7 -6.60 -5.27 3.33
N TRP A 8 -5.70 -5.24 2.35
CA TRP A 8 -5.51 -4.07 1.48
C TRP A 8 -6.76 -3.74 0.65
N SER A 9 -7.37 -4.76 0.04
CA SER A 9 -8.61 -4.57 -0.72
C SER A 9 -9.77 -4.11 0.18
N GLY A 10 -9.86 -4.64 1.40
CA GLY A 10 -10.84 -4.21 2.40
C GLY A 10 -10.66 -2.75 2.82
N ALA A 11 -9.43 -2.29 3.02
CA ALA A 11 -9.15 -0.90 3.36
C ALA A 11 -9.53 0.07 2.24
N VAL A 12 -9.25 -0.29 0.97
CA VAL A 12 -9.66 0.52 -0.19
C VAL A 12 -11.18 0.57 -0.33
N LEU A 13 -11.86 -0.57 -0.16
CA LEU A 13 -13.32 -0.64 -0.19
C LEU A 13 -13.94 0.25 0.90
N LEU A 14 -13.49 0.10 2.13
CA LEU A 14 -13.96 0.90 3.27
C LEU A 14 -13.81 2.40 3.01
N ALA A 15 -12.65 2.83 2.51
CA ALA A 15 -12.40 4.23 2.21
C ALA A 15 -13.30 4.74 1.08
N THR A 16 -13.50 3.96 0.01
CA THR A 16 -14.28 4.40 -1.16
C THR A 16 -15.79 4.32 -0.97
N GLU A 17 -16.29 3.39 -0.15
CA GLU A 17 -17.71 3.25 0.16
C GLU A 17 -18.22 4.33 1.12
N ASN A 18 -17.36 4.80 2.04
CA ASN A 18 -17.67 5.92 2.92
C ASN A 18 -17.35 7.30 2.32
N ALA A 19 -16.85 7.35 1.08
CA ALA A 19 -16.53 8.60 0.42
C ALA A 19 -17.78 9.33 -0.04
N PRO A 20 -17.87 10.68 0.15
CA PRO A 20 -18.89 11.49 -0.46
C PRO A 20 -18.92 11.34 -1.98
N GLU A 21 -20.06 11.65 -2.59
CA GLU A 21 -20.20 11.64 -4.05
C GLU A 21 -19.15 12.54 -4.71
N GLY A 22 -18.51 12.03 -5.77
CA GLY A 22 -17.44 12.73 -6.50
C GLY A 22 -16.06 12.71 -5.84
N LYS A 23 -15.89 12.14 -4.62
CA LYS A 23 -14.59 12.10 -3.91
C LYS A 23 -14.03 10.69 -3.70
N ARG A 24 -14.48 9.72 -4.47
CA ARG A 24 -14.07 8.32 -4.31
C ARG A 24 -12.59 8.09 -4.62
N ALA A 25 -12.01 8.80 -5.57
CA ALA A 25 -10.59 8.67 -5.87
C ALA A 25 -9.72 9.29 -4.77
N TRP A 26 -10.14 10.45 -4.24
CA TRP A 26 -9.49 11.11 -3.12
C TRP A 26 -9.47 10.24 -1.86
N TYR A 27 -10.61 9.65 -1.48
CA TYR A 27 -10.65 8.76 -0.32
C TYR A 27 -9.90 7.46 -0.56
N GLY A 28 -9.95 6.91 -1.77
CA GLY A 28 -9.21 5.70 -2.16
C GLY A 28 -7.68 5.85 -2.18
N MET A 29 -7.16 7.09 -2.18
CA MET A 29 -5.71 7.30 -2.12
C MET A 29 -5.11 7.06 -0.74
N PHE A 30 -5.88 7.20 0.36
CA PHE A 30 -5.33 7.06 1.71
C PHE A 30 -4.70 5.69 1.99
N PRO A 31 -5.32 4.56 1.62
CA PRO A 31 -4.66 3.26 1.73
C PRO A 31 -3.38 3.16 0.89
N GLN A 32 -3.31 3.85 -0.25
CA GLN A 32 -2.11 3.88 -1.10
C GLN A 32 -0.95 4.66 -0.46
N LEU A 33 -1.23 5.71 0.30
CA LEU A 33 -0.23 6.45 1.07
C LEU A 33 0.42 5.59 2.16
N GLY A 34 -0.23 4.53 2.59
CA GLY A 34 0.33 3.58 3.56
C GLY A 34 1.66 2.96 3.11
N ALA A 35 1.82 2.67 1.82
CA ALA A 35 3.04 2.06 1.28
C ALA A 35 4.26 2.99 1.39
N PRO A 36 4.26 4.23 0.85
CA PRO A 36 5.39 5.14 0.99
C PRO A 36 5.64 5.55 2.45
N ILE A 37 4.59 5.78 3.25
CA ILE A 37 4.74 6.10 4.67
C ILE A 37 5.41 4.94 5.42
N GLY A 38 4.95 3.71 5.19
CA GLY A 38 5.55 2.52 5.78
C GLY A 38 7.01 2.33 5.37
N PHE A 39 7.34 2.58 4.10
CA PHE A 39 8.71 2.51 3.60
C PHE A 39 9.62 3.56 4.25
N ILE A 40 9.15 4.81 4.38
CA ILE A 40 9.90 5.90 5.04
C ILE A 40 10.13 5.58 6.51
N LEU A 41 9.10 5.11 7.23
CA LEU A 41 9.23 4.73 8.64
C LEU A 41 10.19 3.56 8.83
N ALA A 42 10.09 2.52 7.99
CA ALA A 42 10.97 1.37 8.07
C ALA A 42 12.41 1.75 7.76
N THR A 43 12.67 2.33 6.58
CA THR A 43 14.03 2.70 6.15
C THR A 43 14.64 3.77 7.05
N GLY A 44 13.85 4.79 7.42
CA GLY A 44 14.28 5.86 8.31
C GLY A 44 14.65 5.35 9.69
N SER A 45 13.89 4.40 10.25
CA SER A 45 14.22 3.81 11.55
C SER A 45 15.55 3.04 11.52
N PHE A 46 15.83 2.29 10.45
CA PHE A 46 17.12 1.61 10.28
C PHE A 46 18.27 2.59 10.09
N LEU A 47 18.09 3.66 9.31
CA LEU A 47 19.12 4.70 9.14
C LEU A 47 19.42 5.41 10.47
N LEU A 48 18.39 5.76 11.24
CA LEU A 48 18.55 6.36 12.57
C LEU A 48 19.32 5.42 13.51
N LEU A 49 18.94 4.15 13.57
CA LEU A 49 19.62 3.19 14.44
C LEU A 49 21.10 3.04 14.05
N ASN A 50 21.40 2.96 12.75
CA ASN A 50 22.79 2.89 12.29
C ASN A 50 23.59 4.16 12.61
N ALA A 51 22.96 5.33 12.70
CA ALA A 51 23.64 6.57 13.08
C ALA A 51 23.91 6.68 14.58
N PHE A 52 23.09 6.07 15.43
CA PHE A 52 23.19 6.18 16.90
C PHE A 52 23.74 4.95 17.60
N MET A 53 23.83 3.80 16.92
CA MET A 53 24.30 2.55 17.49
C MET A 53 25.60 2.08 16.82
N THR A 54 26.43 1.38 17.58
CA THR A 54 27.56 0.67 17.00
C THR A 54 27.10 -0.52 16.17
N GLU A 55 27.87 -0.93 15.17
CA GLU A 55 27.55 -2.08 14.34
C GLU A 55 27.36 -3.37 15.17
N GLN A 56 28.15 -3.53 16.25
CA GLN A 56 28.02 -4.66 17.16
C GLN A 56 26.70 -4.66 17.91
N ASP A 57 26.27 -3.51 18.45
CA ASP A 57 25.00 -3.39 19.18
C ASP A 57 23.81 -3.55 18.22
N PHE A 58 23.91 -2.97 17.02
CA PHE A 58 22.89 -3.12 16.01
C PHE A 58 22.67 -4.59 15.62
N MET A 59 23.75 -5.33 15.35
CA MET A 59 23.66 -6.75 15.01
C MET A 59 23.24 -7.64 16.19
N ALA A 60 23.58 -7.27 17.42
CA ALA A 60 23.21 -8.04 18.61
C ALA A 60 21.70 -7.94 18.91
N TRP A 61 21.13 -6.73 18.90
CA TRP A 61 19.75 -6.51 19.30
C TRP A 61 19.04 -5.33 18.61
N GLY A 62 19.78 -4.32 18.14
CA GLY A 62 19.24 -3.07 17.62
C GLY A 62 18.27 -3.25 16.46
N TRP A 63 18.52 -4.21 15.57
CA TRP A 63 17.65 -4.51 14.43
C TRP A 63 16.23 -4.93 14.84
N ARG A 64 16.03 -5.38 16.10
CA ARG A 64 14.72 -5.77 16.61
C ARG A 64 13.83 -4.58 16.97
N ILE A 65 14.41 -3.40 17.24
CA ILE A 65 13.66 -2.20 17.67
C ILE A 65 12.56 -1.82 16.69
N PRO A 66 12.79 -1.71 15.37
CA PRO A 66 11.73 -1.37 14.41
C PRO A 66 10.60 -2.40 14.38
N PHE A 67 10.93 -3.69 14.55
CA PHE A 67 9.92 -4.76 14.59
C PHE A 67 9.08 -4.70 15.85
N VAL A 68 9.69 -4.47 17.02
CA VAL A 68 8.95 -4.33 18.28
C VAL A 68 8.09 -3.07 18.25
N SER A 69 8.62 -1.94 17.77
CA SER A 69 7.85 -0.70 17.65
C SER A 69 6.66 -0.82 16.70
N SER A 70 6.74 -1.68 15.69
CA SER A 70 5.62 -1.96 14.80
C SER A 70 4.41 -2.57 15.51
N ALA A 71 4.59 -3.17 16.69
CA ALA A 71 3.49 -3.67 17.51
C ALA A 71 2.49 -2.56 17.87
N ILE A 72 2.94 -1.31 18.00
CA ILE A 72 2.06 -0.15 18.24
C ILE A 72 1.10 0.03 17.06
N LEU A 73 1.61 -0.07 15.83
CA LEU A 73 0.78 0.03 14.62
C LEU A 73 -0.22 -1.13 14.53
N VAL A 74 0.19 -2.34 14.91
CA VAL A 74 -0.71 -3.51 14.94
C VAL A 74 -1.84 -3.30 15.96
N LEU A 75 -1.52 -2.81 17.16
CA LEU A 75 -2.52 -2.52 18.20
C LEU A 75 -3.48 -1.40 17.75
N MET A 76 -2.96 -0.36 17.10
CA MET A 76 -3.79 0.70 16.51
C MET A 76 -4.73 0.14 15.43
N GLY A 77 -4.21 -0.69 14.54
CA GLY A 77 -5.01 -1.33 13.50
C GLY A 77 -6.10 -2.24 14.07
N LEU A 78 -5.78 -3.03 15.10
CA LEU A 78 -6.74 -3.85 15.82
C LEU A 78 -7.83 -2.99 16.49
N TYR A 79 -7.44 -1.92 17.18
CA TYR A 79 -8.37 -1.00 17.82
C TYR A 79 -9.35 -0.38 16.82
N ILE A 80 -8.86 0.08 15.68
CA ILE A 80 -9.70 0.63 14.61
C ILE A 80 -10.68 -0.43 14.11
N ARG A 81 -10.20 -1.66 13.82
CA ARG A 81 -11.05 -2.76 13.36
C ARG A 81 -12.18 -3.11 14.32
N LEU A 82 -11.90 -3.13 15.62
CA LEU A 82 -12.91 -3.44 16.64
C LEU A 82 -13.98 -2.33 16.76
N LYS A 83 -13.67 -1.10 16.33
CA LYS A 83 -14.60 0.04 16.37
C LYS A 83 -15.27 0.35 15.04
N LEU A 84 -14.85 -0.26 13.94
CA LEU A 84 -15.50 -0.06 12.65
C LEU A 84 -16.88 -0.73 12.63
N HIS A 85 -17.88 0.07 12.27
CA HIS A 85 -19.21 -0.41 11.93
C HIS A 85 -19.26 -0.84 10.47
N GLU A 86 -20.19 -1.74 10.13
CA GLU A 86 -20.46 -2.15 8.76
C GLU A 86 -20.74 -0.95 7.87
N THR A 87 -20.23 -0.98 6.64
CA THR A 87 -20.42 0.11 5.69
C THR A 87 -21.90 0.26 5.31
N PRO A 88 -22.40 1.48 5.05
CA PRO A 88 -23.79 1.67 4.60
C PRO A 88 -24.13 0.90 3.33
N ALA A 89 -23.15 0.67 2.47
CA ALA A 89 -23.30 -0.15 1.26
C ALA A 89 -23.54 -1.63 1.60
N PHE A 90 -22.80 -2.18 2.56
CA PHE A 90 -22.94 -3.55 3.02
C PHE A 90 -24.24 -3.76 3.78
N GLN A 91 -24.64 -2.81 4.64
CA GLN A 91 -25.95 -2.87 5.33
C GLN A 91 -27.11 -2.93 4.33
N LYS A 92 -27.07 -2.15 3.25
CA LYS A 92 -28.10 -2.23 2.19
C LYS A 92 -28.14 -3.59 1.48
N VAL A 93 -27.04 -4.33 1.43
CA VAL A 93 -26.99 -5.69 0.88
C VAL A 93 -27.62 -6.67 1.86
N LEU A 94 -27.31 -6.55 3.15
CA LEU A 94 -27.92 -7.34 4.22
C LEU A 94 -29.44 -7.15 4.28
N ASP A 95 -29.91 -5.90 4.26
CA ASP A 95 -31.33 -5.55 4.30
C ASP A 95 -32.12 -6.12 3.12
N LYS A 96 -31.46 -6.29 1.97
CA LYS A 96 -32.09 -6.86 0.76
C LYS A 96 -32.03 -8.39 0.72
N GLN A 97 -31.53 -9.06 1.75
CA GLN A 97 -31.36 -10.52 1.81
C GLN A 97 -30.63 -11.10 0.56
N LYS A 98 -29.74 -10.32 -0.02
CA LYS A 98 -28.97 -10.72 -1.20
C LYS A 98 -27.59 -11.29 -0.84
N GLU A 99 -27.47 -11.88 0.33
CA GLU A 99 -26.24 -12.57 0.70
C GLU A 99 -25.98 -13.77 -0.20
N VAL A 100 -24.80 -13.80 -0.76
CA VAL A 100 -24.31 -14.95 -1.51
C VAL A 100 -23.62 -15.88 -0.54
N ASN A 101 -24.12 -17.08 -0.38
CA ASN A 101 -23.61 -18.10 0.58
C ASN A 101 -22.10 -18.39 0.39
N ILE A 102 -21.56 -18.27 -0.82
CA ILE A 102 -20.14 -18.47 -1.11
C ILE A 102 -19.70 -17.42 -2.14
N PRO A 103 -19.34 -16.19 -1.69
CA PRO A 103 -18.94 -15.09 -2.60
C PRO A 103 -17.75 -15.47 -3.49
N VAL A 104 -16.77 -16.20 -2.94
CA VAL A 104 -15.56 -16.64 -3.66
C VAL A 104 -15.93 -17.52 -4.86
N LYS A 105 -16.86 -18.46 -4.72
CA LYS A 105 -17.30 -19.32 -5.82
C LYS A 105 -17.91 -18.49 -6.97
N VAL A 106 -18.69 -17.47 -6.65
CA VAL A 106 -19.30 -16.57 -7.65
C VAL A 106 -18.24 -15.79 -8.43
N VAL A 107 -17.20 -15.30 -7.75
CA VAL A 107 -16.08 -14.60 -8.40
C VAL A 107 -15.38 -15.52 -9.39
N PHE A 108 -15.04 -16.74 -9.01
CA PHE A 108 -14.35 -17.69 -9.87
C PHE A 108 -15.22 -18.24 -11.01
N THR A 109 -16.54 -18.29 -10.86
CA THR A 109 -17.42 -18.84 -11.92
C THR A 109 -17.99 -17.79 -12.83
N LYS A 110 -18.40 -16.63 -12.32
CA LYS A 110 -19.08 -15.58 -13.09
C LYS A 110 -18.18 -14.41 -13.48
N HIS A 111 -17.11 -14.13 -12.73
CA HIS A 111 -16.27 -12.95 -12.92
C HIS A 111 -14.80 -13.29 -13.17
N PHE A 112 -14.52 -14.52 -13.63
CA PHE A 112 -13.16 -15.00 -13.87
C PHE A 112 -12.32 -14.10 -14.80
N PRO A 113 -12.83 -13.59 -15.95
CA PRO A 113 -12.06 -12.68 -16.79
C PRO A 113 -11.68 -11.37 -16.09
N MET A 114 -12.59 -10.83 -15.29
CA MET A 114 -12.32 -9.62 -14.51
C MET A 114 -11.28 -9.87 -13.40
N LEU A 115 -11.32 -11.06 -12.79
CA LEU A 115 -10.33 -11.49 -11.81
C LEU A 115 -8.93 -11.54 -12.43
N ILE A 116 -8.78 -12.16 -13.62
CA ILE A 116 -7.50 -12.24 -14.31
C ILE A 116 -6.97 -10.85 -14.69
N LEU A 117 -7.80 -9.99 -15.29
CA LEU A 117 -7.39 -8.63 -15.65
C LEU A 117 -6.96 -7.81 -14.43
N GLY A 118 -7.72 -7.88 -13.34
CA GLY A 118 -7.36 -7.22 -12.08
C GLY A 118 -6.07 -7.75 -11.48
N THR A 119 -5.84 -9.06 -11.55
CA THR A 119 -4.60 -9.70 -11.08
C THR A 119 -3.40 -9.24 -11.90
N ILE A 120 -3.50 -9.21 -13.23
CA ILE A 120 -2.41 -8.73 -14.11
C ILE A 120 -2.10 -7.26 -13.81
N ALA A 121 -3.11 -6.41 -13.68
CA ALA A 121 -2.92 -5.00 -13.35
C ALA A 121 -2.22 -4.82 -11.99
N ALA A 122 -2.62 -5.59 -10.97
CA ALA A 122 -1.97 -5.58 -9.67
C ALA A 122 -0.52 -6.06 -9.73
N ILE A 123 -0.25 -7.16 -10.45
CA ILE A 123 1.12 -7.68 -10.64
C ILE A 123 2.01 -6.62 -11.29
N CYS A 124 1.57 -5.95 -12.36
CA CYS A 124 2.34 -4.89 -13.02
C CYS A 124 2.73 -3.78 -12.02
N THR A 125 1.79 -3.34 -11.19
CA THR A 125 2.04 -2.29 -10.20
C THR A 125 3.08 -2.74 -9.16
N PHE A 126 2.93 -3.95 -8.62
CA PHE A 126 3.87 -4.49 -7.63
C PHE A 126 5.26 -4.76 -8.24
N VAL A 127 5.33 -5.25 -9.48
CA VAL A 127 6.62 -5.46 -10.18
C VAL A 127 7.39 -4.14 -10.29
N VAL A 128 6.75 -3.06 -10.72
CA VAL A 128 7.40 -1.73 -10.80
C VAL A 128 7.88 -1.28 -9.42
N PHE A 129 7.05 -1.43 -8.39
CA PHE A 129 7.42 -1.07 -7.02
C PHE A 129 8.63 -1.85 -6.52
N TYR A 130 8.67 -3.17 -6.69
CA TYR A 130 9.78 -4.01 -6.25
C TYR A 130 11.05 -3.82 -7.10
N LEU A 131 10.92 -3.54 -8.39
CA LEU A 131 12.07 -3.20 -9.24
C LEU A 131 12.74 -1.91 -8.77
N THR A 132 11.95 -0.89 -8.43
CA THR A 132 12.50 0.41 -8.03
C THR A 132 13.02 0.42 -6.59
N THR A 133 12.43 -0.37 -5.70
CA THR A 133 12.82 -0.37 -4.28
C THR A 133 13.86 -1.45 -3.94
N VAL A 134 13.60 -2.70 -4.28
CA VAL A 134 14.42 -3.85 -3.85
C VAL A 134 15.51 -4.14 -4.87
N PHE A 135 15.14 -4.28 -6.14
CA PHE A 135 16.11 -4.65 -7.17
C PHE A 135 17.12 -3.51 -7.41
N ALA A 136 16.65 -2.26 -7.53
CA ALA A 136 17.53 -1.12 -7.74
C ALA A 136 18.54 -0.94 -6.60
N LEU A 137 18.12 -1.12 -5.34
CA LEU A 137 19.03 -1.09 -4.19
C LEU A 137 20.09 -2.19 -4.30
N ASN A 138 19.67 -3.43 -4.54
CA ASN A 138 20.59 -4.55 -4.63
C ASN A 138 21.58 -4.38 -5.80
N TRP A 139 21.08 -4.01 -6.98
CA TRP A 139 21.91 -3.76 -8.16
C TRP A 139 22.87 -2.57 -7.95
N GLY A 140 22.38 -1.47 -7.41
CA GLY A 140 23.17 -0.27 -7.12
C GLY A 140 24.33 -0.55 -6.18
N THR A 141 24.08 -1.30 -5.10
CA THR A 141 25.10 -1.61 -4.11
C THR A 141 26.07 -2.72 -4.56
N THR A 142 25.57 -3.78 -5.22
CA THR A 142 26.42 -4.94 -5.56
C THR A 142 27.14 -4.81 -6.90
N LYS A 143 26.56 -4.13 -7.89
CA LYS A 143 27.11 -4.00 -9.24
C LYS A 143 27.70 -2.64 -9.55
N LEU A 144 27.07 -1.58 -9.08
CA LEU A 144 27.49 -0.20 -9.35
C LEU A 144 28.39 0.37 -8.24
N GLY A 145 28.53 -0.32 -7.10
CA GLY A 145 29.41 0.07 -6.01
C GLY A 145 28.94 1.27 -5.20
N TYR A 146 27.66 1.65 -5.28
CA TYR A 146 27.12 2.69 -4.43
C TYR A 146 27.15 2.28 -2.96
N GLU A 147 27.49 3.21 -2.09
CA GLU A 147 27.33 2.99 -0.66
C GLU A 147 25.85 2.80 -0.31
N ARG A 148 25.56 1.77 0.49
CA ARG A 148 24.19 1.41 0.83
C ARG A 148 23.43 2.55 1.52
N GLY A 149 24.10 3.32 2.40
CA GLY A 149 23.51 4.46 3.09
C GLY A 149 23.06 5.54 2.10
N ALA A 150 23.96 5.98 1.23
CA ALA A 150 23.68 6.99 0.21
C ALA A 150 22.55 6.55 -0.74
N PHE A 151 22.50 5.28 -1.12
CA PHE A 151 21.41 4.76 -1.97
C PHE A 151 20.06 4.76 -1.26
N LEU A 152 20.02 4.42 0.03
CA LEU A 152 18.80 4.46 0.84
C LEU A 152 18.28 5.90 1.02
N GLU A 153 19.17 6.89 1.16
CA GLU A 153 18.77 8.31 1.20
C GLU A 153 18.12 8.75 -0.11
N LEU A 154 18.70 8.39 -1.26
CA LEU A 154 18.09 8.64 -2.56
C LEU A 154 16.71 7.97 -2.71
N GLN A 155 16.58 6.74 -2.23
CA GLN A 155 15.29 6.06 -2.22
C GLN A 155 14.26 6.74 -1.32
N LEU A 156 14.67 7.29 -0.17
CA LEU A 156 13.76 8.07 0.68
C LEU A 156 13.25 9.32 -0.05
N ILE A 157 14.13 10.06 -0.71
CA ILE A 157 13.75 11.25 -1.52
C ILE A 157 12.78 10.85 -2.63
N ALA A 158 13.09 9.79 -3.37
CA ALA A 158 12.22 9.26 -4.42
C ALA A 158 10.85 8.83 -3.88
N THR A 159 10.82 8.21 -2.70
CA THR A 159 9.58 7.79 -2.04
C THR A 159 8.75 8.98 -1.56
N LEU A 160 9.37 10.06 -1.10
CA LEU A 160 8.67 11.31 -0.77
C LEU A 160 8.04 11.94 -2.02
N CYS A 161 8.77 11.98 -3.14
CA CYS A 161 8.20 12.42 -4.42
C CYS A 161 7.02 11.53 -4.82
N PHE A 162 7.17 10.21 -4.74
CA PHE A 162 6.09 9.26 -5.04
C PHE A 162 4.85 9.51 -4.16
N ALA A 163 5.03 9.70 -2.84
CA ALA A 163 3.96 10.03 -1.92
C ALA A 163 3.24 11.34 -2.29
N ALA A 164 3.99 12.36 -2.72
CA ALA A 164 3.41 13.64 -3.15
C ALA A 164 2.59 13.53 -4.45
N PHE A 165 2.95 12.61 -5.36
CA PHE A 165 2.20 12.39 -6.59
C PHE A 165 0.91 11.58 -6.40
N ILE A 166 0.74 10.84 -5.31
CA ILE A 166 -0.49 10.10 -5.02
C ILE A 166 -1.72 11.04 -4.93
N PRO A 167 -1.73 12.10 -4.13
CA PRO A 167 -2.84 13.07 -4.13
C PRO A 167 -3.07 13.73 -5.48
N VAL A 168 -2.01 14.07 -6.19
CA VAL A 168 -2.11 14.67 -7.53
C VAL A 168 -2.84 13.75 -8.49
N SER A 169 -2.49 12.45 -8.50
CA SER A 169 -3.16 11.46 -9.34
C SER A 169 -4.63 11.28 -8.96
N ALA A 170 -4.97 11.35 -7.67
CA ALA A 170 -6.35 11.27 -7.21
C ALA A 170 -7.18 12.46 -7.70
N ILE A 171 -6.66 13.68 -7.62
CA ILE A 171 -7.31 14.90 -8.11
C ILE A 171 -7.51 14.82 -9.64
N LEU A 172 -6.49 14.39 -10.37
CA LEU A 172 -6.60 14.22 -11.82
C LEU A 172 -7.64 13.17 -12.21
N ALA A 173 -7.69 12.06 -11.45
CA ALA A 173 -8.67 10.99 -11.67
C ALA A 173 -10.11 11.43 -11.41
N GLU A 174 -10.32 12.35 -10.46
CA GLU A 174 -11.65 12.94 -10.23
C GLU A 174 -12.02 13.94 -11.31
N LYS A 175 -11.08 14.78 -11.76
CA LYS A 175 -11.33 15.83 -12.75
C LYS A 175 -11.49 15.31 -14.18
N PHE A 176 -10.63 14.40 -14.61
CA PHE A 176 -10.57 13.89 -16.00
C PHE A 176 -11.12 12.47 -16.17
N GLY A 177 -11.51 11.84 -15.07
CA GLY A 177 -11.98 10.46 -15.05
C GLY A 177 -10.84 9.45 -14.94
N ARG A 178 -11.12 8.35 -14.24
CA ARG A 178 -10.12 7.31 -13.90
C ARG A 178 -9.46 6.68 -15.15
N LYS A 179 -10.26 6.38 -16.18
CA LYS A 179 -9.75 5.75 -17.41
C LYS A 179 -8.76 6.65 -18.14
N THR A 180 -9.11 7.91 -18.35
CA THR A 180 -8.26 8.90 -19.04
C THR A 180 -6.96 9.13 -18.27
N THR A 181 -7.05 9.33 -16.96
CA THR A 181 -5.87 9.53 -16.11
C THR A 181 -4.95 8.32 -16.13
N SER A 182 -5.48 7.09 -16.03
CA SER A 182 -4.67 5.88 -16.08
C SER A 182 -3.95 5.73 -17.42
N ILE A 183 -4.62 6.00 -18.55
CA ILE A 183 -3.98 5.94 -19.88
C ILE A 183 -2.88 7.00 -19.97
N ALA A 184 -3.14 8.24 -19.55
CA ALA A 184 -2.18 9.33 -19.65
C ALA A 184 -0.91 9.12 -18.81
N VAL A 185 -0.99 8.32 -17.74
CA VAL A 185 0.17 7.98 -16.89
C VAL A 185 0.97 6.80 -17.48
N CYS A 186 0.34 5.95 -18.30
CA CYS A 186 1.03 4.80 -18.91
C CYS A 186 1.71 5.11 -20.25
N VAL A 187 1.46 6.30 -20.84
CA VAL A 187 2.08 6.80 -22.08
C VAL A 187 3.13 7.84 -21.76
#